data_89139cf89918168d6b191ab433585277
#
_entry.id   89139cf89918168d6b191ab433585277
#
_cell.length_a   1.000
_cell.length_b   1.000
_cell.length_c   1.000
_cell.angle_alpha   90.00
_cell.angle_beta   90.00
_cell.angle_gamma   90.00
#
_symmetry.space_group_name_H-M   'P 1'
#
loop_
_entity.id
_entity.type
_entity.pdbx_description
1 polymer ?
#
loop_
_entity_poly.entity_id
_entity_poly.type
_entity_poly.pdbx_seq_one_letter_code
_entity_poly.pdbx_strand_id
1 'polypeptide(L)'
;ERKENFIPYADEAVNPDYDEGKKRLIHDLEYMAVNLCGEYKLEPTARAWGKVWYEELWTTQAKNMSMEILDGYIARKQTHLHKLAMILAASQRDRLIITKDDLELANTMLTETEKDLPKVFSRIGKTEEALHAEQLITMVKRRKAMPYTEAYATIHNHFPNFKDFEGIVAGVLRAGFMTLEQRGNDFWFVATARSPDSPSTLQ
;
A
#
# COMPACT_ATOMS: atom_id res chain seq x y z
N GLU A 1 2.67 -4.33 18.77
CA GLU A 1 1.84 -4.41 20.00
C GLU A 1 0.64 -3.47 19.82
N ARG A 2 -0.55 -4.06 19.77
CA ARG A 2 -1.81 -3.30 19.75
C ARG A 2 -1.97 -2.70 21.14
N LYS A 3 -1.89 -1.39 21.29
CA LYS A 3 -2.30 -0.72 22.52
C LYS A 3 -3.81 -0.90 22.65
N GLU A 4 -4.22 -1.79 23.50
CA GLU A 4 -5.64 -1.98 23.85
C GLU A 4 -6.10 -0.85 24.78
N ASN A 5 -6.35 0.33 24.22
CA ASN A 5 -7.22 1.30 24.85
C ASN A 5 -8.65 0.97 24.41
N PHE A 6 -9.21 -0.03 25.07
CA PHE A 6 -10.61 -0.37 24.87
C PHE A 6 -11.46 0.57 25.74
N ILE A 7 -11.99 1.63 25.11
CA ILE A 7 -12.97 2.51 25.73
C ILE A 7 -14.31 2.11 25.14
N PRO A 8 -15.12 1.33 25.86
CA PRO A 8 -16.37 0.78 25.33
C PRO A 8 -17.42 1.86 25.02
N TYR A 9 -17.35 2.97 25.74
CA TYR A 9 -18.26 4.10 25.53
C TYR A 9 -17.46 5.40 25.42
N ALA A 10 -17.64 6.14 24.32
CA ALA A 10 -16.89 7.37 24.03
C ALA A 10 -17.16 8.49 25.03
N ASP A 11 -18.33 8.50 25.68
CA ASP A 11 -18.74 9.45 26.70
C ASP A 11 -18.04 9.20 28.07
N GLU A 12 -17.53 8.01 28.33
CA GLU A 12 -16.73 7.71 29.54
C GLU A 12 -15.28 8.23 29.43
N ALA A 13 -14.83 8.57 28.22
CA ALA A 13 -13.48 9.06 27.94
C ALA A 13 -13.38 10.59 27.95
N VAL A 14 -14.18 11.28 28.75
CA VAL A 14 -14.16 12.73 28.79
C VAL A 14 -12.84 13.21 29.39
N ASN A 15 -11.94 13.67 28.52
CA ASN A 15 -10.81 14.47 28.94
C ASN A 15 -11.35 15.80 29.48
N PRO A 16 -11.12 16.16 30.74
CA PRO A 16 -11.64 17.42 31.33
C PRO A 16 -11.20 18.68 30.55
N ASP A 17 -10.08 18.59 29.81
CA ASP A 17 -9.55 19.68 29.00
C ASP A 17 -10.07 19.67 27.55
N TYR A 18 -10.99 18.77 27.20
CA TYR A 18 -11.48 18.59 25.82
C TYR A 18 -12.08 19.87 25.25
N ASP A 19 -12.98 20.52 25.99
CA ASP A 19 -13.67 21.72 25.52
C ASP A 19 -12.72 22.92 25.37
N GLU A 20 -11.74 23.01 26.24
CA GLU A 20 -10.72 24.06 26.14
C GLU A 20 -9.75 23.80 24.98
N GLY A 21 -9.30 22.55 24.81
CA GLY A 21 -8.49 22.13 23.65
C GLY A 21 -9.22 22.35 22.33
N LYS A 22 -10.51 22.03 22.26
CA LYS A 22 -11.35 22.29 21.09
C LYS A 22 -11.46 23.80 20.77
N LYS A 23 -11.66 24.64 21.76
CA LYS A 23 -11.72 26.10 21.54
C LYS A 23 -10.40 26.65 21.02
N ARG A 24 -9.27 26.20 21.56
CA ARG A 24 -7.93 26.61 21.10
C ARG A 24 -7.72 26.17 19.65
N LEU A 25 -8.05 24.92 19.31
CA LEU A 25 -7.93 24.42 17.94
C LEU A 25 -8.81 25.20 16.95
N ILE A 26 -10.04 25.54 17.32
CA ILE A 26 -10.93 26.36 16.47
C ILE A 26 -10.29 27.73 16.25
N HIS A 27 -9.81 28.39 17.31
CA HIS A 27 -9.14 29.70 17.24
C HIS A 27 -7.92 29.64 16.29
N ASP A 28 -7.08 28.60 16.41
CA ASP A 28 -5.89 28.45 15.58
C ASP A 28 -6.27 28.21 14.09
N LEU A 29 -7.30 27.41 13.83
CA LEU A 29 -7.80 27.19 12.47
C LEU A 29 -8.41 28.47 11.86
N GLU A 30 -9.16 29.25 12.63
CA GLU A 30 -9.70 30.56 12.21
C GLU A 30 -8.56 31.54 11.91
N TYR A 31 -7.54 31.58 12.77
CA TYR A 31 -6.36 32.38 12.54
C TYR A 31 -5.64 32.03 11.26
N MET A 32 -5.41 30.72 11.02
CA MET A 32 -4.79 30.20 9.79
C MET A 32 -5.60 30.59 8.55
N ALA A 33 -6.93 30.43 8.61
CA ALA A 33 -7.81 30.73 7.49
C ALA A 33 -7.78 32.20 7.07
N VAL A 34 -7.56 33.11 8.01
CA VAL A 34 -7.54 34.58 7.76
C VAL A 34 -6.13 35.07 7.42
N ASN A 35 -5.10 34.56 8.11
CA ASN A 35 -3.76 35.16 8.10
C ASN A 35 -2.75 34.38 7.24
N LEU A 36 -2.93 33.07 7.05
CA LEU A 36 -2.03 32.24 6.25
C LEU A 36 -2.54 32.05 4.81
N CYS A 37 -2.95 33.15 4.19
CA CYS A 37 -3.41 33.18 2.80
C CYS A 37 -2.33 33.77 1.89
N GLY A 38 -1.92 33.02 0.86
CA GLY A 38 -0.95 33.52 -0.10
C GLY A 38 0.00 32.45 -0.62
N GLU A 39 1.08 32.90 -1.26
CA GLU A 39 2.10 32.04 -1.85
C GLU A 39 3.10 31.59 -0.77
N TYR A 40 3.25 30.25 -0.60
CA TYR A 40 4.32 29.68 0.18
C TYR A 40 5.66 29.76 -0.55
N LYS A 41 6.71 30.21 0.12
CA LYS A 41 8.07 30.30 -0.42
C LYS A 41 8.97 29.26 0.21
N LEU A 42 9.78 28.61 -0.63
CA LEU A 42 10.84 27.71 -0.16
C LEU A 42 12.04 28.51 0.31
N GLU A 43 12.56 28.19 1.49
CA GLU A 43 13.89 28.66 1.88
C GLU A 43 14.96 28.17 0.90
N PRO A 44 16.12 28.88 0.79
CA PRO A 44 17.22 28.45 -0.08
C PRO A 44 17.71 27.01 0.19
N THR A 45 17.79 26.63 1.47
CA THR A 45 18.17 25.28 1.93
C THR A 45 17.13 24.24 1.54
N ALA A 46 15.83 24.54 1.69
CA ALA A 46 14.73 23.69 1.27
C ALA A 46 14.74 23.47 -0.25
N ARG A 47 15.00 24.55 -1.01
CA ARG A 47 15.09 24.47 -2.46
C ARG A 47 16.28 23.62 -2.94
N ALA A 48 17.44 23.75 -2.28
CA ALA A 48 18.63 22.95 -2.59
C ALA A 48 18.36 21.46 -2.31
N TRP A 49 17.80 21.13 -1.15
CA TRP A 49 17.41 19.78 -0.79
C TRP A 49 16.40 19.20 -1.79
N GLY A 50 15.36 19.96 -2.13
CA GLY A 50 14.30 19.52 -3.03
C GLY A 50 14.81 19.17 -4.44
N LYS A 51 15.85 19.86 -4.96
CA LYS A 51 16.49 19.52 -6.22
C LYS A 51 17.15 18.15 -6.17
N VAL A 52 17.98 17.89 -5.16
CA VAL A 52 18.67 16.61 -4.99
C VAL A 52 17.63 15.49 -4.82
N TRP A 53 16.63 15.68 -3.96
CA TRP A 53 15.55 14.73 -3.76
C TRP A 53 14.80 14.40 -5.05
N TYR A 54 14.53 15.41 -5.91
CA TYR A 54 13.85 15.20 -7.19
C TYR A 54 14.68 14.38 -8.18
N GLU A 55 15.99 14.63 -8.23
CA GLU A 55 16.90 13.83 -9.04
C GLU A 55 16.95 12.37 -8.57
N GLU A 56 17.04 12.15 -7.26
CA GLU A 56 16.99 10.81 -6.67
C GLU A 56 15.66 10.09 -6.93
N LEU A 57 14.54 10.81 -6.87
CA LEU A 57 13.22 10.25 -7.18
C LEU A 57 13.19 9.58 -8.56
N TRP A 58 13.73 10.25 -9.58
CA TRP A 58 13.70 9.74 -10.94
C TRP A 58 14.82 8.74 -11.26
N THR A 59 15.94 8.83 -10.59
CA THR A 59 17.09 7.92 -10.85
C THR A 59 17.00 6.60 -10.08
N THR A 60 16.49 6.63 -8.86
CA THR A 60 16.55 5.49 -7.94
C THR A 60 15.15 4.96 -7.57
N GLN A 61 14.27 5.83 -7.09
CA GLN A 61 12.97 5.38 -6.58
C GLN A 61 12.03 4.95 -7.70
N ALA A 62 12.02 5.63 -8.85
CA ALA A 62 11.20 5.24 -9.99
C ALA A 62 11.54 3.84 -10.53
N LYS A 63 12.82 3.45 -10.48
CA LYS A 63 13.24 2.09 -10.89
C LYS A 63 12.82 0.99 -9.93
N ASN A 64 12.75 1.30 -8.65
CA ASN A 64 12.38 0.33 -7.61
C ASN A 64 10.87 0.14 -7.47
N MET A 65 10.07 1.07 -7.97
CA MET A 65 8.61 1.05 -7.95
C MET A 65 8.02 0.69 -9.33
N SER A 66 8.68 -0.14 -10.11
CA SER A 66 8.39 -0.48 -11.52
C SER A 66 7.07 -1.25 -11.73
N MET A 67 5.98 -0.78 -11.14
CA MET A 67 4.64 -1.18 -11.53
C MET A 67 4.03 -0.02 -12.32
N GLU A 68 3.62 -0.28 -13.55
CA GLU A 68 2.97 0.69 -14.45
C GLU A 68 1.85 1.50 -13.79
N ILE A 69 1.16 0.89 -12.83
CA ILE A 69 0.11 1.51 -12.00
C ILE A 69 0.67 2.61 -11.08
N LEU A 70 1.93 2.53 -10.67
CA LEU A 70 2.57 3.49 -9.77
C LEU A 70 3.19 4.68 -10.48
N ASP A 71 3.35 4.65 -11.80
CA ASP A 71 3.93 5.75 -12.58
C ASP A 71 3.16 7.05 -12.39
N GLY A 72 1.82 6.97 -12.37
CA GLY A 72 0.97 8.13 -12.11
C GLY A 72 1.10 8.70 -10.70
N TYR A 73 1.45 7.87 -9.72
CA TYR A 73 1.75 8.30 -8.36
C TYR A 73 3.12 8.97 -8.28
N ILE A 74 4.15 8.34 -8.84
CA ILE A 74 5.53 8.85 -8.84
C ILE A 74 5.57 10.23 -9.50
N ALA A 75 4.88 10.43 -10.64
CA ALA A 75 4.79 11.71 -11.32
C ALA A 75 4.17 12.83 -10.46
N ARG A 76 3.33 12.49 -9.48
CA ARG A 76 2.68 13.43 -8.57
C ARG A 76 3.32 13.51 -7.19
N LYS A 77 4.27 12.63 -6.87
CA LYS A 77 4.89 12.55 -5.54
C LYS A 77 5.50 13.87 -5.11
N GLN A 78 6.13 14.63 -6.02
CA GLN A 78 6.64 15.97 -5.74
C GLN A 78 5.52 16.92 -5.28
N THR A 79 4.37 16.88 -5.94
CA THR A 79 3.21 17.71 -5.56
C THR A 79 2.69 17.31 -4.19
N HIS A 80 2.62 16.03 -3.87
CA HIS A 80 2.19 15.55 -2.56
C HIS A 80 3.17 15.97 -1.47
N LEU A 81 4.49 15.88 -1.73
CA LEU A 81 5.53 16.33 -0.82
C LEU A 81 5.35 17.81 -0.44
N HIS A 82 5.21 18.68 -1.43
CA HIS A 82 5.06 20.11 -1.18
C HIS A 82 3.75 20.46 -0.48
N LYS A 83 2.64 19.82 -0.84
CA LYS A 83 1.36 20.02 -0.14
C LYS A 83 1.44 19.61 1.33
N LEU A 84 2.05 18.47 1.63
CA LEU A 84 2.24 18.00 2.99
C LEU A 84 3.18 18.93 3.76
N ALA A 85 4.27 19.39 3.15
CA ALA A 85 5.18 20.36 3.74
C ALA A 85 4.51 21.71 4.04
N MET A 86 3.58 22.18 3.19
CA MET A 86 2.77 23.39 3.49
C MET A 86 1.89 23.19 4.71
N ILE A 87 1.23 22.03 4.84
CA ILE A 87 0.41 21.70 6.02
C ILE A 87 1.26 21.67 7.28
N LEU A 88 2.43 21.03 7.22
CA LEU A 88 3.37 20.96 8.35
C LEU A 88 3.89 22.35 8.72
N ALA A 89 4.25 23.18 7.73
CA ALA A 89 4.67 24.55 7.97
C ALA A 89 3.58 25.37 8.66
N ALA A 90 2.33 25.29 8.18
CA ALA A 90 1.18 25.98 8.76
C ALA A 90 0.86 25.54 10.19
N SER A 91 1.07 24.23 10.50
CA SER A 91 0.82 23.70 11.85
C SER A 91 1.87 24.13 12.88
N GLN A 92 3.02 24.63 12.44
CA GLN A 92 4.15 24.96 13.33
C GLN A 92 4.45 26.45 13.38
N ARG A 93 4.05 27.23 12.37
CA ARG A 93 4.50 28.61 12.19
C ARG A 93 3.44 29.49 11.49
N ASP A 94 3.37 30.71 11.92
CA ASP A 94 2.50 31.77 11.31
C ASP A 94 3.19 32.46 10.12
N ARG A 95 3.88 31.69 9.26
CA ARG A 95 4.61 32.22 8.10
C ARG A 95 4.44 31.33 6.90
N LEU A 96 4.29 31.94 5.72
CA LEU A 96 4.19 31.26 4.42
C LEU A 96 5.57 30.85 3.90
N ILE A 97 6.34 30.11 4.72
CA ILE A 97 7.70 29.65 4.41
C ILE A 97 7.79 28.16 4.69
N ILE A 98 8.30 27.42 3.71
CA ILE A 98 8.62 26.00 3.83
C ILE A 98 10.12 25.87 4.07
N THR A 99 10.50 25.23 5.16
CA THR A 99 11.88 24.93 5.52
C THR A 99 12.31 23.57 4.97
N LYS A 100 13.62 23.29 5.06
CA LYS A 100 14.17 21.96 4.75
C LYS A 100 13.56 20.89 5.65
N ASP A 101 13.40 21.17 6.95
CA ASP A 101 12.87 20.22 7.93
C ASP A 101 11.42 19.84 7.63
N ASP A 102 10.61 20.79 7.12
CA ASP A 102 9.23 20.48 6.68
C ASP A 102 9.23 19.49 5.49
N LEU A 103 10.14 19.67 4.53
CA LEU A 103 10.25 18.75 3.40
C LEU A 103 10.76 17.37 3.82
N GLU A 104 11.73 17.30 4.72
CA GLU A 104 12.26 16.04 5.24
C GLU A 104 11.20 15.27 6.05
N LEU A 105 10.46 15.96 6.90
CA LEU A 105 9.35 15.38 7.65
C LEU A 105 8.23 14.90 6.71
N ALA A 106 7.84 15.72 5.74
CA ALA A 106 6.85 15.36 4.73
C ALA A 106 7.29 14.12 3.93
N ASN A 107 8.55 14.06 3.53
CA ASN A 107 9.10 12.88 2.83
C ASN A 107 9.08 11.62 3.69
N THR A 108 9.39 11.74 4.96
CA THR A 108 9.31 10.62 5.92
C THR A 108 7.89 10.08 6.01
N MET A 109 6.89 10.96 6.19
CA MET A 109 5.48 10.57 6.25
C MET A 109 4.98 9.91 4.97
N LEU A 110 5.37 10.44 3.80
CA LEU A 110 5.04 9.83 2.50
C LEU A 110 5.68 8.45 2.38
N THR A 111 6.95 8.31 2.72
CA THR A 111 7.68 7.04 2.63
C THR A 111 7.08 5.97 3.54
N GLU A 112 6.64 6.35 4.74
CA GLU A 112 5.92 5.42 5.63
C GLU A 112 4.61 4.92 5.02
N THR A 113 3.84 5.83 4.42
CA THR A 113 2.58 5.48 3.74
C THR A 113 2.83 4.60 2.50
N GLU A 114 3.93 4.82 1.79
CA GLU A 114 4.30 4.07 0.59
C GLU A 114 4.64 2.60 0.84
N LYS A 115 5.05 2.23 2.04
CA LYS A 115 5.39 0.84 2.39
C LYS A 115 4.26 -0.15 2.12
N ASP A 116 3.03 0.30 2.23
CA ASP A 116 1.85 -0.55 2.02
C ASP A 116 1.24 -0.43 0.60
N LEU A 117 1.68 0.55 -0.21
CA LEU A 117 1.19 0.72 -1.59
C LEU A 117 1.32 -0.55 -2.45
N PRO A 118 2.44 -1.28 -2.47
CA PRO A 118 2.55 -2.51 -3.26
C PRO A 118 1.49 -3.55 -2.90
N LYS A 119 1.11 -3.64 -1.62
CA LYS A 119 0.07 -4.58 -1.16
C LYS A 119 -1.32 -4.17 -1.66
N VAL A 120 -1.60 -2.87 -1.66
CA VAL A 120 -2.88 -2.34 -2.16
C VAL A 120 -2.97 -2.52 -3.67
N PHE A 121 -1.94 -2.11 -4.39
CA PHE A 121 -1.92 -2.16 -5.85
C PHE A 121 -1.78 -3.57 -6.42
N SER A 122 -1.20 -4.52 -5.68
CA SER A 122 -1.13 -5.92 -6.12
C SER A 122 -2.52 -6.56 -6.33
N ARG A 123 -3.57 -5.97 -5.79
CA ARG A 123 -4.96 -6.41 -5.95
C ARG A 123 -5.75 -5.62 -7.00
N ILE A 124 -5.28 -4.44 -7.39
CA ILE A 124 -5.97 -3.58 -8.36
C ILE A 124 -5.70 -4.12 -9.77
N GLY A 125 -6.76 -4.30 -10.54
CA GLY A 125 -6.68 -4.80 -11.91
C GLY A 125 -6.62 -6.32 -12.05
N LYS A 126 -6.61 -7.09 -10.95
CA LYS A 126 -6.75 -8.55 -11.00
C LYS A 126 -8.23 -8.92 -10.94
N THR A 127 -8.63 -9.84 -11.79
CA THR A 127 -9.96 -10.46 -11.69
C THR A 127 -10.03 -11.30 -10.41
N GLU A 128 -11.24 -11.56 -9.91
CA GLU A 128 -11.44 -12.46 -8.75
C GLU A 128 -10.81 -13.83 -8.99
N GLU A 129 -10.89 -14.33 -10.21
CA GLU A 129 -10.27 -15.59 -10.62
C GLU A 129 -8.74 -15.57 -10.48
N ALA A 130 -8.09 -14.46 -10.87
CA ALA A 130 -6.64 -14.29 -10.70
C ALA A 130 -6.24 -14.25 -9.22
N LEU A 131 -7.04 -13.62 -8.35
CA LEU A 131 -6.82 -13.61 -6.91
C LEU A 131 -6.95 -15.00 -6.30
N HIS A 132 -7.96 -15.78 -6.72
CA HIS A 132 -8.15 -17.15 -6.26
C HIS A 132 -7.04 -18.08 -6.78
N ALA A 133 -6.57 -17.88 -8.02
CA ALA A 133 -5.42 -18.58 -8.55
C ALA A 133 -4.16 -18.35 -7.70
N GLU A 134 -3.88 -17.10 -7.33
CA GLU A 134 -2.76 -16.76 -6.44
C GLU A 134 -2.90 -17.35 -5.03
N GLN A 135 -4.09 -17.37 -4.48
CA GLN A 135 -4.35 -18.03 -3.20
C GLN A 135 -4.02 -19.52 -3.27
N LEU A 136 -4.52 -20.20 -4.30
CA LEU A 136 -4.24 -21.63 -4.52
C LEU A 136 -2.73 -21.89 -4.66
N ILE A 137 -2.04 -21.13 -5.51
CA ILE A 137 -0.59 -21.25 -5.71
C ILE A 137 0.16 -21.04 -4.39
N THR A 138 -0.21 -20.02 -3.63
CA THR A 138 0.44 -19.67 -2.35
C THR A 138 0.25 -20.79 -1.32
N MET A 139 -0.96 -21.36 -1.23
CA MET A 139 -1.24 -22.48 -0.32
C MET A 139 -0.41 -23.71 -0.67
N VAL A 140 -0.38 -24.09 -1.94
CA VAL A 140 0.39 -25.26 -2.43
C VAL A 140 1.90 -25.04 -2.22
N LYS A 141 2.42 -23.84 -2.51
CA LYS A 141 3.83 -23.51 -2.27
C LYS A 141 4.22 -23.58 -0.79
N ARG A 142 3.37 -23.07 0.10
CA ARG A 142 3.65 -23.08 1.54
C ARG A 142 3.74 -24.49 2.11
N ARG A 143 2.95 -25.44 1.58
CA ARG A 143 2.91 -26.83 2.01
C ARG A 143 3.79 -27.75 1.18
N LYS A 144 4.36 -27.24 0.06
CA LYS A 144 5.10 -27.96 -0.98
C LYS A 144 4.25 -28.94 -1.78
N ALA A 145 3.32 -29.64 -1.14
CA ALA A 145 2.31 -30.50 -1.76
C ALA A 145 1.04 -30.50 -0.90
N MET A 146 -0.13 -30.68 -1.55
CA MET A 146 -1.42 -30.74 -0.84
C MET A 146 -2.44 -31.56 -1.67
N PRO A 147 -3.32 -32.37 -1.01
CA PRO A 147 -4.38 -33.09 -1.71
C PRO A 147 -5.33 -32.15 -2.45
N TYR A 148 -5.79 -32.56 -3.63
CA TYR A 148 -6.77 -31.82 -4.43
C TYR A 148 -8.05 -31.51 -3.64
N THR A 149 -8.57 -32.53 -2.94
CA THR A 149 -9.77 -32.44 -2.13
C THR A 149 -9.63 -31.44 -0.98
N GLU A 150 -8.47 -31.39 -0.33
CA GLU A 150 -8.18 -30.44 0.75
C GLU A 150 -8.04 -29.01 0.21
N ALA A 151 -7.40 -28.85 -0.98
CA ALA A 151 -7.29 -27.55 -1.63
C ALA A 151 -8.68 -26.98 -1.93
N TYR A 152 -9.54 -27.81 -2.54
CA TYR A 152 -10.93 -27.41 -2.81
C TYR A 152 -11.69 -27.10 -1.53
N ALA A 153 -11.63 -27.97 -0.52
CA ALA A 153 -12.32 -27.74 0.75
C ALA A 153 -11.91 -26.42 1.46
N THR A 154 -10.67 -25.97 1.25
CA THR A 154 -10.19 -24.73 1.88
C THR A 154 -10.71 -23.48 1.19
N ILE A 155 -10.92 -23.52 -0.12
CA ILE A 155 -11.28 -22.31 -0.90
C ILE A 155 -12.65 -22.39 -1.59
N HIS A 156 -13.40 -23.48 -1.43
CA HIS A 156 -14.69 -23.70 -2.11
C HIS A 156 -15.72 -22.61 -1.88
N ASN A 157 -15.69 -21.93 -0.73
CA ASN A 157 -16.61 -20.85 -0.40
C ASN A 157 -16.49 -19.63 -1.34
N HIS A 158 -15.41 -19.55 -2.10
CA HIS A 158 -15.17 -18.47 -3.06
C HIS A 158 -15.70 -18.79 -4.46
N PHE A 159 -16.20 -20.03 -4.70
CA PHE A 159 -16.67 -20.46 -6.00
C PHE A 159 -18.15 -20.78 -5.99
N PRO A 160 -18.94 -20.15 -6.88
CA PRO A 160 -20.36 -20.44 -7.02
C PRO A 160 -20.64 -21.90 -7.42
N ASN A 161 -19.72 -22.49 -8.20
CA ASN A 161 -19.82 -23.88 -8.63
C ASN A 161 -18.40 -24.49 -8.78
N PHE A 162 -18.35 -25.83 -8.82
CA PHE A 162 -17.09 -26.58 -8.94
C PHE A 162 -16.35 -26.33 -10.26
N LYS A 163 -17.09 -26.03 -11.35
CA LYS A 163 -16.45 -25.79 -12.67
C LYS A 163 -15.56 -24.55 -12.66
N ASP A 164 -15.89 -23.54 -11.88
CA ASP A 164 -15.09 -22.32 -11.75
C ASP A 164 -13.74 -22.64 -11.09
N PHE A 165 -13.75 -23.48 -10.05
CA PHE A 165 -12.52 -23.98 -9.44
C PHE A 165 -11.69 -24.80 -10.44
N GLU A 166 -12.31 -25.73 -11.20
CA GLU A 166 -11.61 -26.52 -12.22
C GLU A 166 -10.98 -25.63 -13.30
N GLY A 167 -11.66 -24.55 -13.71
CA GLY A 167 -11.13 -23.57 -14.66
C GLY A 167 -9.85 -22.91 -14.16
N ILE A 168 -9.83 -22.48 -12.90
CA ILE A 168 -8.66 -21.88 -12.26
C ILE A 168 -7.53 -22.92 -12.14
N VAL A 169 -7.83 -24.12 -11.68
CA VAL A 169 -6.85 -25.21 -11.58
C VAL A 169 -6.21 -25.49 -12.95
N ALA A 170 -7.02 -25.64 -14.01
CA ALA A 170 -6.53 -25.86 -15.36
C ALA A 170 -5.61 -24.73 -15.85
N GLY A 171 -5.97 -23.47 -15.54
CA GLY A 171 -5.14 -22.31 -15.84
C GLY A 171 -3.79 -22.35 -15.13
N VAL A 172 -3.79 -22.61 -13.84
CA VAL A 172 -2.57 -22.65 -12.99
C VAL A 172 -1.65 -23.80 -13.38
N LEU A 173 -2.20 -25.00 -13.68
CA LEU A 173 -1.45 -26.15 -14.17
C LEU A 173 -0.82 -25.86 -15.54
N ARG A 174 -1.60 -25.29 -16.48
CA ARG A 174 -1.10 -24.91 -17.82
C ARG A 174 0.00 -23.85 -17.75
N ALA A 175 -0.12 -22.92 -16.82
CA ALA A 175 0.91 -21.91 -16.57
C ALA A 175 2.18 -22.46 -15.89
N GLY A 176 2.14 -23.71 -15.40
CA GLY A 176 3.28 -24.39 -14.79
C GLY A 176 3.63 -23.92 -13.38
N PHE A 177 2.70 -23.29 -12.64
CA PHE A 177 2.93 -22.87 -11.26
C PHE A 177 2.86 -24.03 -10.25
N MET A 178 2.21 -25.11 -10.62
CA MET A 178 2.15 -26.37 -9.90
C MET A 178 1.93 -27.51 -10.89
N THR A 179 2.12 -28.74 -10.41
CA THR A 179 1.81 -29.99 -11.14
C THR A 179 0.78 -30.79 -10.38
N LEU A 180 0.08 -31.65 -11.08
CA LEU A 180 -0.86 -32.61 -10.51
C LEU A 180 -0.22 -34.03 -10.56
N GLU A 181 -0.05 -34.64 -9.41
CA GLU A 181 0.49 -35.98 -9.25
C GLU A 181 -0.57 -36.90 -8.65
N GLN A 182 -0.65 -38.11 -9.14
CA GLN A 182 -1.48 -39.15 -8.54
C GLN A 182 -0.67 -39.87 -7.45
N ARG A 183 -1.18 -39.87 -6.23
CA ARG A 183 -0.60 -40.58 -5.08
C ARG A 183 -1.64 -41.53 -4.49
N GLY A 184 -1.53 -42.81 -4.81
CA GLY A 184 -2.56 -43.79 -4.49
C GLY A 184 -3.86 -43.52 -5.25
N ASN A 185 -4.96 -43.37 -4.52
CA ASN A 185 -6.28 -43.04 -5.08
C ASN A 185 -6.55 -41.54 -5.18
N ASP A 186 -5.65 -40.65 -4.65
CA ASP A 186 -5.86 -39.24 -4.59
C ASP A 186 -4.95 -38.47 -5.55
N PHE A 187 -5.45 -37.33 -6.02
CA PHE A 187 -4.65 -36.37 -6.77
C PHE A 187 -4.06 -35.35 -5.83
N TRP A 188 -2.81 -34.93 -6.06
CA TRP A 188 -2.06 -33.99 -5.26
C TRP A 188 -1.54 -32.86 -6.12
N PHE A 189 -1.72 -31.64 -5.66
CA PHE A 189 -0.98 -30.50 -6.17
C PHE A 189 0.43 -30.48 -5.61
N VAL A 190 1.43 -30.31 -6.47
CA VAL A 190 2.83 -30.19 -6.07
C VAL A 190 3.38 -28.87 -6.58
N ALA A 191 4.00 -28.09 -5.69
CA ALA A 191 4.57 -26.80 -6.04
C ALA A 191 5.75 -26.95 -6.99
N THR A 192 5.79 -26.09 -8.03
CA THR A 192 6.97 -25.93 -8.88
C THR A 192 7.84 -24.76 -8.40
N ALA A 193 9.07 -24.66 -8.92
CA ALA A 193 9.97 -23.54 -8.63
C ALA A 193 9.50 -22.20 -9.26
N ARG A 194 8.53 -22.23 -10.18
CA ARG A 194 8.04 -21.04 -10.89
C ARG A 194 7.25 -20.14 -9.96
N SER A 195 7.55 -18.82 -9.99
CA SER A 195 6.80 -17.79 -9.26
C SER A 195 5.84 -17.03 -10.19
N PRO A 196 4.66 -16.60 -9.70
CA PRO A 196 3.78 -15.69 -10.45
C PRO A 196 4.46 -14.39 -10.87
N ASP A 197 5.44 -13.92 -10.08
CA ASP A 197 6.19 -12.69 -10.32
C ASP A 197 7.41 -12.89 -11.25
N SER A 198 7.63 -14.07 -11.77
CA SER A 198 8.73 -14.31 -12.73
C SER A 198 8.31 -13.79 -14.11
N PRO A 199 9.09 -12.90 -14.75
CA PRO A 199 8.79 -12.45 -16.11
C PRO A 199 8.70 -13.67 -17.04
N SER A 200 7.63 -13.72 -17.83
CA SER A 200 7.46 -14.73 -18.86
C SER A 200 8.58 -14.57 -19.89
N THR A 201 9.57 -15.45 -19.88
CA THR A 201 10.52 -15.59 -20.98
C THR A 201 9.75 -16.17 -22.17
N LEU A 202 9.16 -15.28 -22.96
CA LEU A 202 8.69 -15.62 -24.30
C LEU A 202 9.95 -15.80 -25.14
N GLN A 203 10.24 -17.05 -25.48
CA GLN A 203 11.09 -17.40 -26.63
C GLN A 203 10.26 -17.35 -27.89
#